data_733c1f6de18bfc73e9f8e8583caac9d4
#
_entry.id   733c1f6de18bfc73e9f8e8583caac9d4
#
_cell.length_a   1.000
_cell.length_b   1.000
_cell.length_c   1.000
_cell.angle_alpha   90.00
_cell.angle_beta   90.00
_cell.angle_gamma   90.00
#
_symmetry.space_group_name_H-M   'P 1'
#
loop_
_entity.id
_entity.type
_entity.pdbx_description
1 polymer ?
#
loop_
_entity_poly.entity_id
_entity_poly.type
_entity_poly.pdbx_seq_one_letter_code
_entity_poly.pdbx_strand_id
1 'polypeptide(L)'
;MRLKALLRPLVYLSLAGLAACGSNPPSPSAATPESTPTAPGTPVAPIRIGLALGGGAVKGFAHIGVIKMLEANGLAPAVVSGTSAGSVVGALYAGGMNAFDLQEKAVALDETRIRDLQLSSGGLLVGQKLEDYVNEQVGRKPLEQLAKPFVAVSTRLEDGERTVFARGNTGQAVRASSSIPGVFQPVAIGKFHFVDGGITSPVPVDAARQLGADLVIAVDISNKARGKAPENMLGALGQSIAIMGQKLGQAELARADITIRPKVLDIGPADFTQRASAILEGEKAAVAAMPQIRERIAQLQAERAKAAKLAQQKAAEAQHQACLDQRSRMQKLAEMAGMDGACANPNP
;
A
#
# COMPACT_ATOMS: atom_id res chain seq x y z
N MET A 1 20.50 -56.13 4.50
CA MET A 1 21.64 -56.74 5.24
C MET A 1 22.32 -55.67 6.08
N ARG A 2 22.37 -55.94 7.41
CA ARG A 2 23.30 -55.46 8.44
C ARG A 2 23.42 -53.94 8.62
N LEU A 3 22.87 -53.30 9.66
CA LEU A 3 22.91 -53.47 11.13
C LEU A 3 24.21 -52.98 11.79
N LYS A 4 24.03 -52.22 12.86
CA LYS A 4 24.90 -51.92 14.01
C LYS A 4 25.60 -50.57 13.98
N ALA A 5 25.69 -49.80 15.00
CA ALA A 5 25.17 -49.77 16.38
C ALA A 5 26.01 -48.68 17.12
N LEU A 6 25.34 -47.93 18.00
CA LEU A 6 25.69 -47.64 19.39
C LEU A 6 27.16 -47.24 19.75
N LEU A 7 27.34 -46.07 20.40
CA LEU A 7 27.78 -46.02 21.82
C LEU A 7 27.83 -44.56 22.35
N ARG A 8 27.10 -44.32 23.44
CA ARG A 8 27.45 -43.39 24.52
C ARG A 8 28.43 -44.11 25.47
N PRO A 9 29.28 -43.40 26.26
CA PRO A 9 28.90 -43.04 27.64
C PRO A 9 29.52 -41.75 28.20
N LEU A 10 28.85 -41.18 29.20
CA LEU A 10 29.10 -41.03 30.65
C LEU A 10 30.15 -40.03 31.15
N VAL A 11 29.66 -38.99 31.83
CA VAL A 11 29.84 -38.58 33.22
C VAL A 11 31.28 -38.53 33.79
N TYR A 12 31.69 -37.34 34.27
CA TYR A 12 32.39 -37.20 35.56
C TYR A 12 32.01 -35.90 36.29
N LEU A 13 31.49 -36.12 37.49
CA LEU A 13 31.23 -35.17 38.57
C LEU A 13 32.50 -35.10 39.43
N SER A 14 32.94 -33.89 39.82
CA SER A 14 33.92 -33.73 40.88
C SER A 14 33.56 -32.55 41.75
N LEU A 15 33.17 -32.82 42.99
CA LEU A 15 33.10 -31.90 44.13
C LEU A 15 34.47 -31.86 44.83
N ALA A 16 34.89 -30.65 45.26
CA ALA A 16 35.66 -30.33 46.50
C ALA A 16 35.90 -28.81 46.51
N GLY A 17 35.69 -28.03 47.53
CA GLY A 17 35.61 -28.15 48.94
C GLY A 17 36.32 -26.94 49.57
N LEU A 18 35.58 -26.10 50.29
CA LEU A 18 35.91 -25.28 51.46
C LEU A 18 37.30 -24.64 51.63
N ALA A 19 37.34 -23.30 51.76
CA ALA A 19 37.99 -22.66 52.92
C ALA A 19 37.52 -21.18 53.07
N ALA A 20 36.96 -20.84 54.21
CA ALA A 20 36.57 -19.52 54.67
C ALA A 20 37.80 -18.75 55.20
N CYS A 21 37.87 -17.44 54.94
CA CYS A 21 38.47 -16.46 55.84
C CYS A 21 37.80 -15.10 55.64
N GLY A 22 37.26 -14.56 56.71
CA GLY A 22 36.49 -13.36 56.74
C GLY A 22 37.31 -12.07 56.64
N SER A 23 36.68 -11.07 56.06
CA SER A 23 37.00 -9.66 56.29
C SER A 23 35.72 -8.87 56.12
N ASN A 24 35.36 -8.04 57.10
CA ASN A 24 34.17 -7.20 57.13
C ASN A 24 34.11 -6.26 55.93
N PRO A 25 32.97 -6.14 55.26
CA PRO A 25 32.78 -5.11 54.26
C PRO A 25 32.47 -3.77 54.93
N PRO A 26 32.93 -2.64 54.38
CA PRO A 26 32.54 -1.30 54.82
C PRO A 26 31.06 -1.05 54.54
N SER A 27 30.40 -0.30 55.45
CA SER A 27 29.00 0.09 55.33
C SER A 27 28.69 0.76 54.00
N PRO A 28 27.56 0.42 53.36
CA PRO A 28 27.18 1.08 52.11
C PRO A 28 26.78 2.53 52.42
N SER A 29 27.50 3.47 51.78
CA SER A 29 27.10 4.87 51.63
C SER A 29 25.75 4.91 50.93
N ALA A 30 24.85 5.74 51.42
CA ALA A 30 23.50 5.93 50.86
C ALA A 30 23.61 6.27 49.35
N ALA A 31 23.29 5.29 48.51
CA ALA A 31 23.13 5.50 47.10
C ALA A 31 21.85 6.32 46.87
N THR A 32 22.00 7.47 46.22
CA THR A 32 20.94 8.27 45.65
C THR A 32 20.07 7.33 44.80
N PRO A 33 18.74 7.39 44.88
CA PRO A 33 17.91 6.53 44.06
C PRO A 33 18.16 6.87 42.58
N GLU A 34 18.84 5.96 41.88
CA GLU A 34 18.95 5.96 40.42
C GLU A 34 17.53 5.93 39.86
N SER A 35 17.18 6.96 39.10
CA SER A 35 15.93 7.03 38.37
C SER A 35 15.81 5.81 37.48
N THR A 36 14.87 4.93 37.78
CA THR A 36 14.53 3.77 36.97
C THR A 36 14.28 4.24 35.53
N PRO A 37 14.96 3.68 34.50
CA PRO A 37 14.67 4.07 33.13
C PRO A 37 13.22 3.78 32.81
N THR A 38 12.47 4.82 32.47
CA THR A 38 11.10 4.72 31.98
C THR A 38 11.08 3.69 30.85
N ALA A 39 10.24 2.68 30.98
CA ALA A 39 10.09 1.63 29.97
C ALA A 39 9.88 2.29 28.57
N PRO A 40 10.58 1.85 27.53
CA PRO A 40 10.43 2.43 26.21
C PRO A 40 8.96 2.29 25.80
N GLY A 41 8.31 3.43 25.50
CA GLY A 41 6.93 3.47 25.03
C GLY A 41 6.76 2.55 23.83
N THR A 42 5.63 1.88 23.75
CA THR A 42 5.31 0.96 22.63
C THR A 42 5.64 1.66 21.30
N PRO A 43 6.47 1.07 20.43
CA PRO A 43 6.85 1.70 19.17
C PRO A 43 5.60 2.02 18.35
N VAL A 44 5.45 3.26 17.95
CA VAL A 44 4.35 3.67 17.07
C VAL A 44 4.55 2.97 15.72
N ALA A 45 3.56 2.22 15.26
CA ALA A 45 3.64 1.50 13.99
C ALA A 45 3.95 2.47 12.83
N PRO A 46 4.80 2.09 11.86
CA PRO A 46 5.15 2.95 10.73
C PRO A 46 3.91 3.30 9.89
N ILE A 47 3.95 4.48 9.25
CA ILE A 47 2.87 4.93 8.36
C ILE A 47 2.84 4.05 7.11
N ARG A 48 1.72 3.41 6.84
CA ARG A 48 1.50 2.60 5.63
C ARG A 48 1.15 3.52 4.47
N ILE A 49 2.08 3.68 3.53
CA ILE A 49 1.87 4.47 2.32
C ILE A 49 1.09 3.63 1.31
N GLY A 50 -0.04 4.14 0.84
CA GLY A 50 -0.79 3.62 -0.29
C GLY A 50 -0.52 4.44 -1.55
N LEU A 51 -0.40 3.77 -2.69
CA LEU A 51 -0.20 4.40 -3.99
C LEU A 51 -1.42 4.14 -4.87
N ALA A 52 -2.14 5.21 -5.24
CA ALA A 52 -3.27 5.16 -6.16
C ALA A 52 -2.83 5.63 -7.55
N LEU A 53 -2.72 4.70 -8.49
CA LEU A 53 -2.23 4.92 -9.85
C LEU A 53 -3.39 5.12 -10.81
N GLY A 54 -3.52 6.32 -11.35
CA GLY A 54 -4.59 6.68 -12.27
C GLY A 54 -4.44 6.11 -13.68
N GLY A 55 -5.55 6.10 -14.42
CA GLY A 55 -5.60 5.72 -15.82
C GLY A 55 -5.09 6.84 -16.74
N GLY A 56 -4.53 6.47 -17.90
CA GLY A 56 -4.00 7.46 -18.87
C GLY A 56 -3.25 6.88 -20.07
N ALA A 57 -3.49 5.63 -20.42
CA ALA A 57 -2.84 4.92 -21.54
C ALA A 57 -1.29 5.00 -21.45
N VAL A 58 -0.58 5.33 -22.56
CA VAL A 58 0.90 5.42 -22.61
C VAL A 58 1.50 6.34 -21.53
N LYS A 59 0.77 7.34 -21.07
CA LYS A 59 1.20 8.20 -19.95
C LYS A 59 1.44 7.42 -18.65
N GLY A 60 0.94 6.17 -18.54
CA GLY A 60 1.21 5.26 -17.44
C GLY A 60 2.69 5.02 -17.14
N PHE A 61 3.59 5.19 -18.12
CA PHE A 61 5.03 5.13 -17.86
C PHE A 61 5.51 6.15 -16.83
N ALA A 62 4.79 7.26 -16.63
CA ALA A 62 5.10 8.23 -15.57
C ALA A 62 4.98 7.64 -14.15
N HIS A 63 4.12 6.64 -13.96
CA HIS A 63 4.00 5.95 -12.66
C HIS A 63 5.32 5.29 -12.26
N ILE A 64 6.10 4.78 -13.23
CA ILE A 64 7.41 4.17 -12.98
C ILE A 64 8.36 5.19 -12.38
N GLY A 65 8.41 6.41 -12.95
CA GLY A 65 9.24 7.50 -12.42
C GLY A 65 8.83 7.91 -11.01
N VAL A 66 7.52 7.95 -10.73
CA VAL A 66 7.02 8.24 -9.38
C VAL A 66 7.45 7.16 -8.39
N ILE A 67 7.25 5.88 -8.71
CA ILE A 67 7.65 4.75 -7.86
C ILE A 67 9.16 4.81 -7.58
N LYS A 68 9.97 5.07 -8.62
CA LYS A 68 11.43 5.18 -8.53
C LYS A 68 11.87 6.23 -7.50
N MET A 69 11.26 7.40 -7.54
CA MET A 69 11.60 8.47 -6.60
C MET A 69 11.08 8.19 -5.19
N LEU A 70 9.94 7.54 -5.03
CA LEU A 70 9.46 7.11 -3.72
C LEU A 70 10.40 6.07 -3.10
N GLU A 71 10.80 5.04 -3.84
CA GLU A 71 11.74 4.01 -3.38
C GLU A 71 13.11 4.60 -3.04
N ALA A 72 13.66 5.44 -3.92
CA ALA A 72 14.96 6.10 -3.71
C ALA A 72 14.99 6.99 -2.45
N ASN A 73 13.83 7.43 -1.97
CA ASN A 73 13.69 8.24 -0.76
C ASN A 73 13.25 7.44 0.48
N GLY A 74 13.23 6.10 0.40
CA GLY A 74 12.82 5.22 1.51
C GLY A 74 11.31 5.25 1.80
N LEU A 75 10.49 5.67 0.82
CA LEU A 75 9.04 5.82 0.92
C LEU A 75 8.31 4.78 0.07
N ALA A 76 8.84 3.55 0.00
CA ALA A 76 8.25 2.47 -0.79
C ALA A 76 6.78 2.23 -0.38
N PRO A 77 5.82 2.29 -1.34
CA PRO A 77 4.42 2.01 -1.07
C PRO A 77 4.20 0.61 -0.50
N ALA A 78 3.37 0.52 0.54
CA ALA A 78 3.00 -0.73 1.18
C ALA A 78 1.80 -1.41 0.51
N VAL A 79 0.92 -0.63 -0.11
CA VAL A 79 -0.27 -1.10 -0.83
C VAL A 79 -0.47 -0.29 -2.11
N VAL A 80 -1.07 -0.89 -3.13
CA VAL A 80 -1.24 -0.27 -4.45
C VAL A 80 -2.66 -0.49 -4.95
N SER A 81 -3.27 0.55 -5.49
CA SER A 81 -4.48 0.47 -6.31
C SER A 81 -4.22 1.06 -7.69
N GLY A 82 -4.81 0.48 -8.71
CA GLY A 82 -4.59 0.93 -10.09
C GLY A 82 -5.84 0.89 -10.94
N THR A 83 -5.95 1.86 -11.85
CA THR A 83 -6.96 1.92 -12.89
C THR A 83 -6.28 1.97 -14.25
N SER A 84 -6.71 1.14 -15.22
CA SER A 84 -6.21 1.13 -16.59
C SER A 84 -4.67 0.99 -16.63
N ALA A 85 -3.94 1.90 -17.28
CA ALA A 85 -2.48 1.92 -17.28
C ALA A 85 -1.87 1.86 -15.87
N GLY A 86 -2.52 2.49 -14.88
CA GLY A 86 -2.11 2.40 -13.48
C GLY A 86 -2.27 1.00 -12.90
N SER A 87 -3.24 0.20 -13.39
CA SER A 87 -3.38 -1.20 -12.98
C SER A 87 -2.27 -2.08 -13.54
N VAL A 88 -1.79 -1.80 -14.77
CA VAL A 88 -0.66 -2.50 -15.38
C VAL A 88 0.61 -2.28 -14.55
N VAL A 89 1.01 -1.03 -14.36
CA VAL A 89 2.23 -0.70 -13.59
C VAL A 89 2.09 -1.15 -12.14
N GLY A 90 0.92 -0.97 -11.53
CA GLY A 90 0.63 -1.38 -10.17
C GLY A 90 0.73 -2.89 -9.94
N ALA A 91 0.22 -3.70 -10.89
CA ALA A 91 0.32 -5.16 -10.82
C ALA A 91 1.77 -5.66 -10.90
N LEU A 92 2.57 -5.11 -11.84
CA LEU A 92 3.97 -5.47 -11.98
C LEU A 92 4.77 -5.10 -10.71
N TYR A 93 4.55 -3.89 -10.18
CA TYR A 93 5.16 -3.43 -8.95
C TYR A 93 4.76 -4.29 -7.75
N ALA A 94 3.46 -4.56 -7.60
CA ALA A 94 2.96 -5.43 -6.54
C ALA A 94 3.42 -6.88 -6.70
N GLY A 95 3.70 -7.32 -7.92
CA GLY A 95 4.27 -8.62 -8.25
C GLY A 95 5.70 -8.82 -7.72
N GLY A 96 6.37 -7.73 -7.34
CA GLY A 96 7.72 -7.74 -6.76
C GLY A 96 8.80 -7.07 -7.60
N MET A 97 8.45 -6.49 -8.75
CA MET A 97 9.40 -5.69 -9.53
C MET A 97 9.71 -4.39 -8.78
N ASN A 98 10.97 -4.05 -8.62
CA ASN A 98 11.38 -2.72 -8.18
C ASN A 98 11.28 -1.70 -9.33
N ALA A 99 11.48 -0.43 -9.02
CA ALA A 99 11.33 0.64 -10.02
C ALA A 99 12.32 0.55 -11.18
N PHE A 100 13.52 -0.01 -10.96
CA PHE A 100 14.52 -0.19 -12.03
C PHE A 100 14.11 -1.32 -12.96
N ASP A 101 13.63 -2.44 -12.43
CA ASP A 101 13.09 -3.55 -13.23
C ASP A 101 11.90 -3.07 -14.07
N LEU A 102 11.00 -2.28 -13.48
CA LEU A 102 9.88 -1.67 -14.21
C LEU A 102 10.35 -0.78 -15.35
N GLN A 103 11.37 0.05 -15.13
CA GLN A 103 11.95 0.91 -16.17
C GLN A 103 12.61 0.09 -17.27
N GLU A 104 13.38 -0.93 -16.94
CA GLU A 104 14.02 -1.83 -17.91
C GLU A 104 12.96 -2.52 -18.79
N LYS A 105 11.91 -3.08 -18.16
CA LYS A 105 10.79 -3.70 -18.87
C LYS A 105 10.05 -2.70 -19.76
N ALA A 106 9.85 -1.47 -19.29
CA ALA A 106 9.19 -0.41 -20.05
C ALA A 106 10.00 -0.03 -21.29
N VAL A 107 11.33 0.09 -21.17
CA VAL A 107 12.22 0.43 -22.29
C VAL A 107 12.28 -0.72 -23.32
N ALA A 108 12.36 -1.95 -22.84
CA ALA A 108 12.43 -3.15 -23.69
C ALA A 108 11.06 -3.58 -24.26
N LEU A 109 9.95 -2.93 -23.86
CA LEU A 109 8.60 -3.33 -24.29
C LEU A 109 8.40 -3.11 -25.80
N ASP A 110 8.16 -4.20 -26.51
CA ASP A 110 7.61 -4.19 -27.86
C ASP A 110 6.07 -4.11 -27.78
N GLU A 111 5.48 -3.09 -28.40
CA GLU A 111 4.03 -2.87 -28.41
C GLU A 111 3.25 -4.05 -28.96
N THR A 112 3.80 -4.81 -29.89
CA THR A 112 3.17 -5.99 -30.50
C THR A 112 2.91 -7.10 -29.47
N ARG A 113 3.64 -7.08 -28.35
CA ARG A 113 3.45 -8.04 -27.25
C ARG A 113 2.21 -7.76 -26.39
N ILE A 114 1.64 -6.56 -26.46
CA ILE A 114 0.49 -6.15 -25.67
C ILE A 114 -0.73 -5.78 -26.51
N ARG A 115 -0.58 -5.72 -27.84
CA ARG A 115 -1.67 -5.39 -28.77
C ARG A 115 -2.05 -6.60 -29.61
N ASP A 116 -3.29 -6.96 -29.56
CA ASP A 116 -3.92 -7.99 -30.37
C ASP A 116 -5.09 -7.41 -31.16
N LEU A 117 -4.87 -7.18 -32.44
CA LEU A 117 -5.90 -6.77 -33.38
C LEU A 117 -6.66 -8.01 -33.87
N GLN A 118 -7.94 -8.12 -33.54
CA GLN A 118 -8.83 -9.08 -34.18
C GLN A 118 -9.78 -8.35 -35.12
N LEU A 119 -9.74 -8.71 -36.40
CA LEU A 119 -10.59 -8.18 -37.47
C LEU A 119 -12.05 -8.69 -37.40
N SER A 120 -12.44 -9.42 -36.36
CA SER A 120 -13.80 -9.88 -36.19
C SER A 120 -14.63 -8.84 -35.42
N SER A 121 -15.78 -8.46 -35.96
CA SER A 121 -16.79 -7.59 -35.32
C SER A 121 -16.35 -6.20 -34.88
N GLY A 122 -15.70 -5.44 -35.77
CA GLY A 122 -15.53 -3.99 -35.57
C GLY A 122 -14.11 -3.51 -35.26
N GLY A 123 -13.09 -4.34 -35.39
CA GLY A 123 -11.67 -3.88 -35.29
C GLY A 123 -11.20 -3.52 -33.89
N LEU A 124 -11.86 -4.02 -32.84
CA LEU A 124 -11.46 -3.80 -31.47
C LEU A 124 -10.33 -4.74 -31.03
N LEU A 125 -9.43 -4.22 -30.18
CA LEU A 125 -8.40 -5.03 -29.54
C LEU A 125 -9.07 -6.02 -28.56
N VAL A 126 -8.63 -7.28 -28.57
CA VAL A 126 -9.14 -8.31 -27.65
C VAL A 126 -8.59 -8.12 -26.24
N GLY A 127 -7.33 -7.72 -26.13
CA GLY A 127 -6.61 -7.50 -24.88
C GLY A 127 -6.07 -8.78 -24.24
N GLN A 128 -6.17 -9.94 -24.91
CA GLN A 128 -5.61 -11.19 -24.37
C GLN A 128 -4.11 -11.13 -24.23
N LYS A 129 -3.41 -10.51 -25.20
CA LYS A 129 -1.94 -10.31 -25.09
C LYS A 129 -1.54 -9.48 -23.87
N LEU A 130 -2.32 -8.47 -23.50
CA LEU A 130 -2.08 -7.69 -22.28
C LEU A 130 -2.25 -8.56 -21.04
N GLU A 131 -3.32 -9.39 -20.99
CA GLU A 131 -3.54 -10.35 -19.91
C GLU A 131 -2.40 -11.33 -19.77
N ASP A 132 -1.97 -11.93 -20.88
CA ASP A 132 -0.89 -12.92 -20.93
C ASP A 132 0.45 -12.29 -20.52
N TYR A 133 0.74 -11.08 -21.02
CA TYR A 133 1.93 -10.33 -20.64
C TYR A 133 1.99 -10.06 -19.13
N VAL A 134 0.90 -9.54 -18.54
CA VAL A 134 0.88 -9.25 -17.10
C VAL A 134 1.03 -10.54 -16.30
N ASN A 135 0.31 -11.61 -16.67
CA ASN A 135 0.42 -12.90 -16.00
C ASN A 135 1.85 -13.48 -16.06
N GLU A 136 2.51 -13.36 -17.21
CA GLU A 136 3.91 -13.76 -17.36
C GLU A 136 4.82 -12.96 -16.41
N GLN A 137 4.67 -11.62 -16.40
CA GLN A 137 5.53 -10.75 -15.61
C GLN A 137 5.36 -10.95 -14.09
N VAL A 138 4.17 -11.30 -13.61
CA VAL A 138 3.93 -11.59 -12.19
C VAL A 138 4.10 -13.07 -11.82
N GLY A 139 4.64 -13.89 -12.73
CA GLY A 139 4.84 -15.34 -12.54
C GLY A 139 3.52 -16.10 -12.37
N ARG A 140 2.46 -15.68 -13.06
CA ARG A 140 1.09 -16.24 -13.03
C ARG A 140 0.46 -16.27 -11.64
N LYS A 141 0.96 -15.47 -10.71
CA LYS A 141 0.39 -15.35 -9.36
C LYS A 141 -0.97 -14.66 -9.42
N PRO A 142 -1.98 -15.16 -8.70
CA PRO A 142 -3.24 -14.44 -8.52
C PRO A 142 -3.04 -13.19 -7.65
N LEU A 143 -3.99 -12.24 -7.72
CA LEU A 143 -3.92 -10.94 -7.04
C LEU A 143 -3.57 -11.05 -5.54
N GLU A 144 -4.21 -11.98 -4.84
CA GLU A 144 -4.02 -12.21 -3.40
C GLU A 144 -2.68 -12.83 -3.01
N GLN A 145 -1.87 -13.27 -3.99
CA GLN A 145 -0.53 -13.84 -3.78
C GLN A 145 0.60 -12.93 -4.27
N LEU A 146 0.28 -11.73 -4.72
CA LEU A 146 1.30 -10.75 -5.06
C LEU A 146 2.11 -10.33 -3.82
N ALA A 147 3.33 -9.87 -4.02
CA ALA A 147 4.24 -9.50 -2.93
C ALA A 147 3.73 -8.31 -2.09
N LYS A 148 2.91 -7.44 -2.71
CA LYS A 148 2.22 -6.35 -2.02
C LYS A 148 0.72 -6.46 -2.26
N PRO A 149 -0.13 -6.06 -1.28
CA PRO A 149 -1.57 -5.93 -1.51
C PRO A 149 -1.83 -4.99 -2.69
N PHE A 150 -2.56 -5.51 -3.67
CA PHE A 150 -2.88 -4.79 -4.90
C PHE A 150 -4.35 -5.01 -5.29
N VAL A 151 -4.96 -3.97 -5.84
CA VAL A 151 -6.28 -4.06 -6.47
C VAL A 151 -6.30 -3.35 -7.82
N ALA A 152 -6.95 -3.98 -8.78
CA ALA A 152 -7.30 -3.38 -10.07
C ALA A 152 -8.75 -2.92 -10.05
N VAL A 153 -9.02 -1.70 -10.51
CA VAL A 153 -10.38 -1.14 -10.55
C VAL A 153 -10.91 -1.15 -11.97
N SER A 154 -12.14 -1.64 -12.11
CA SER A 154 -12.87 -1.75 -13.38
C SER A 154 -14.31 -1.26 -13.21
N THR A 155 -15.01 -1.09 -14.30
CA THR A 155 -16.44 -0.74 -14.33
C THR A 155 -17.25 -1.92 -14.86
N ARG A 156 -18.27 -2.38 -14.13
CA ARG A 156 -19.22 -3.37 -14.61
C ARG A 156 -20.14 -2.72 -15.64
N LEU A 157 -20.22 -3.32 -16.83
CA LEU A 157 -20.89 -2.70 -17.96
C LEU A 157 -22.42 -2.72 -17.81
N GLU A 158 -22.98 -3.73 -17.13
CA GLU A 158 -24.42 -3.93 -16.99
C GLU A 158 -25.12 -2.82 -16.19
N ASP A 159 -24.43 -2.22 -15.23
CA ASP A 159 -25.05 -1.26 -14.29
C ASP A 159 -24.13 -0.09 -13.89
N GLY A 160 -22.91 -0.06 -14.39
CA GLY A 160 -21.93 0.98 -14.07
C GLY A 160 -21.34 0.86 -12.67
N GLU A 161 -21.47 -0.27 -11.98
CA GLU A 161 -20.88 -0.45 -10.67
C GLU A 161 -19.35 -0.49 -10.75
N ARG A 162 -18.70 0.29 -9.87
CA ARG A 162 -17.25 0.23 -9.66
C ARG A 162 -16.89 -1.11 -9.04
N THR A 163 -16.10 -1.91 -9.74
CA THR A 163 -15.63 -3.20 -9.26
C THR A 163 -14.15 -3.15 -8.91
N VAL A 164 -13.81 -3.57 -7.69
CA VAL A 164 -12.45 -3.63 -7.17
C VAL A 164 -12.02 -5.09 -7.13
N PHE A 165 -11.16 -5.50 -8.06
CA PHE A 165 -10.61 -6.84 -8.09
C PHE A 165 -9.44 -6.96 -7.12
N ALA A 166 -9.62 -7.76 -6.08
CA ALA A 166 -8.61 -8.04 -5.04
C ALA A 166 -8.17 -9.52 -5.03
N ARG A 167 -8.80 -10.36 -5.85
CA ARG A 167 -8.56 -11.81 -5.93
C ARG A 167 -8.73 -12.31 -7.36
N GLY A 168 -8.14 -13.46 -7.64
CA GLY A 168 -8.23 -14.13 -8.93
C GLY A 168 -7.10 -13.79 -9.88
N ASN A 169 -7.29 -14.09 -11.18
CA ASN A 169 -6.26 -13.92 -12.19
C ASN A 169 -5.85 -12.45 -12.35
N THR A 170 -4.57 -12.16 -12.10
CA THR A 170 -4.01 -10.80 -12.10
C THR A 170 -4.10 -10.17 -13.49
N GLY A 171 -3.69 -10.88 -14.54
CA GLY A 171 -3.75 -10.37 -15.90
C GLY A 171 -5.18 -10.10 -16.36
N GLN A 172 -6.13 -10.99 -16.03
CA GLN A 172 -7.54 -10.81 -16.36
C GLN A 172 -8.13 -9.56 -15.68
N ALA A 173 -7.83 -9.34 -14.41
CA ALA A 173 -8.28 -8.16 -13.67
C ALA A 173 -7.69 -6.86 -14.26
N VAL A 174 -6.39 -6.88 -14.62
CA VAL A 174 -5.72 -5.76 -15.28
C VAL A 174 -6.30 -5.51 -16.68
N ARG A 175 -6.56 -6.56 -17.46
CA ARG A 175 -7.23 -6.46 -18.77
C ARG A 175 -8.61 -5.83 -18.63
N ALA A 176 -9.42 -6.29 -17.67
CA ALA A 176 -10.73 -5.71 -17.39
C ALA A 176 -10.64 -4.22 -17.03
N SER A 177 -9.65 -3.88 -16.17
CA SER A 177 -9.37 -2.49 -15.77
C SER A 177 -8.92 -1.59 -16.93
N SER A 178 -8.36 -2.17 -17.99
CA SER A 178 -7.77 -1.46 -19.15
C SER A 178 -8.61 -1.54 -20.41
N SER A 179 -9.83 -2.12 -20.35
CA SER A 179 -10.69 -2.30 -21.53
C SER A 179 -11.46 -1.04 -21.88
N ILE A 180 -10.75 -0.08 -22.50
CA ILE A 180 -11.32 1.22 -22.93
C ILE A 180 -12.43 0.99 -23.97
N PRO A 181 -13.68 1.48 -23.73
CA PRO A 181 -14.77 1.37 -24.70
C PRO A 181 -14.41 1.99 -26.04
N GLY A 182 -14.74 1.28 -27.12
CA GLY A 182 -14.39 1.69 -28.49
C GLY A 182 -12.95 1.38 -28.92
N VAL A 183 -12.09 0.91 -28.00
CA VAL A 183 -10.70 0.49 -28.29
C VAL A 183 -10.54 -1.00 -28.02
N PHE A 184 -11.00 -1.48 -26.87
CA PHE A 184 -10.95 -2.87 -26.45
C PHE A 184 -12.32 -3.49 -26.34
N GLN A 185 -12.38 -4.80 -26.50
CA GLN A 185 -13.58 -5.57 -26.19
C GLN A 185 -13.80 -5.60 -24.67
N PRO A 186 -15.09 -5.57 -24.20
CA PRO A 186 -15.40 -5.85 -22.80
C PRO A 186 -14.92 -7.23 -22.38
N VAL A 187 -14.46 -7.36 -21.12
CA VAL A 187 -13.97 -8.62 -20.57
C VAL A 187 -15.10 -9.34 -19.81
N ALA A 188 -15.46 -10.54 -20.26
CA ALA A 188 -16.39 -11.39 -19.54
C ALA A 188 -15.71 -12.08 -18.35
N ILE A 189 -16.22 -11.87 -17.13
CA ILE A 189 -15.81 -12.56 -15.91
C ILE A 189 -17.06 -13.04 -15.18
N GLY A 190 -17.23 -14.36 -15.11
CA GLY A 190 -18.47 -14.97 -14.62
C GLY A 190 -19.64 -14.59 -15.50
N LYS A 191 -20.68 -13.97 -14.93
CA LYS A 191 -21.89 -13.54 -15.66
C LYS A 191 -21.89 -12.08 -16.08
N PHE A 192 -20.82 -11.35 -15.79
CA PHE A 192 -20.73 -9.90 -16.01
C PHE A 192 -19.65 -9.55 -17.03
N HIS A 193 -19.82 -8.38 -17.66
CA HIS A 193 -18.85 -7.79 -18.56
C HIS A 193 -18.23 -6.55 -17.92
N PHE A 194 -16.92 -6.39 -18.10
CA PHE A 194 -16.15 -5.31 -17.50
C PHE A 194 -15.46 -4.47 -18.56
N VAL A 195 -15.44 -3.18 -18.32
CA VAL A 195 -14.74 -2.17 -19.10
C VAL A 195 -13.82 -1.35 -18.22
N ASP A 196 -13.05 -0.43 -18.83
CA ASP A 196 -12.05 0.38 -18.15
C ASP A 196 -12.59 1.06 -16.88
N GLY A 197 -11.79 0.97 -15.81
CA GLY A 197 -12.14 1.56 -14.52
C GLY A 197 -12.20 3.09 -14.54
N GLY A 198 -11.59 3.74 -15.54
CA GLY A 198 -11.59 5.20 -15.68
C GLY A 198 -12.98 5.80 -15.87
N ILE A 199 -13.99 4.97 -16.20
CA ILE A 199 -15.40 5.40 -16.30
C ILE A 199 -15.99 5.72 -14.92
N THR A 200 -15.60 4.99 -13.87
CA THR A 200 -16.17 5.14 -12.51
C THR A 200 -15.15 5.57 -11.46
N SER A 201 -13.88 5.25 -11.64
CA SER A 201 -12.80 5.53 -10.70
C SER A 201 -11.47 5.75 -11.43
N PRO A 202 -11.28 6.91 -12.05
CA PRO A 202 -10.07 7.21 -12.84
C PRO A 202 -8.79 7.24 -12.01
N VAL A 203 -8.85 7.60 -10.71
CA VAL A 203 -7.72 7.56 -9.78
C VAL A 203 -8.18 6.90 -8.48
N PRO A 204 -7.91 5.61 -8.25
CA PRO A 204 -8.59 4.77 -7.27
C PRO A 204 -8.12 5.00 -5.83
N VAL A 205 -8.27 6.23 -5.32
CA VAL A 205 -7.83 6.66 -3.96
C VAL A 205 -8.51 5.84 -2.86
N ASP A 206 -9.84 5.67 -2.96
CA ASP A 206 -10.60 4.94 -1.94
C ASP A 206 -10.20 3.47 -1.88
N ALA A 207 -9.85 2.87 -3.01
CA ALA A 207 -9.39 1.49 -3.07
C ALA A 207 -8.04 1.30 -2.35
N ALA A 208 -7.10 2.27 -2.48
CA ALA A 208 -5.88 2.25 -1.69
C ALA A 208 -6.17 2.40 -0.18
N ARG A 209 -7.13 3.23 0.18
CA ARG A 209 -7.56 3.43 1.57
C ARG A 209 -8.15 2.13 2.15
N GLN A 210 -8.98 1.43 1.38
CA GLN A 210 -9.58 0.14 1.77
C GLN A 210 -8.53 -0.97 1.95
N LEU A 211 -7.38 -0.89 1.28
CA LEU A 211 -6.24 -1.78 1.53
C LEU A 211 -5.47 -1.45 2.84
N GLY A 212 -5.94 -0.47 3.59
CA GLY A 212 -5.37 -0.07 4.88
C GLY A 212 -4.20 0.89 4.75
N ALA A 213 -4.20 1.76 3.75
CA ALA A 213 -3.26 2.88 3.68
C ALA A 213 -3.59 3.95 4.72
N ASP A 214 -2.58 4.40 5.44
CA ASP A 214 -2.67 5.53 6.37
C ASP A 214 -2.52 6.87 5.62
N LEU A 215 -1.66 6.88 4.62
CA LEU A 215 -1.39 7.99 3.73
C LEU A 215 -1.55 7.52 2.29
N VAL A 216 -2.40 8.16 1.50
CA VAL A 216 -2.59 7.85 0.09
C VAL A 216 -1.94 8.89 -0.79
N ILE A 217 -0.97 8.47 -1.59
CA ILE A 217 -0.37 9.24 -2.67
C ILE A 217 -1.10 8.88 -3.96
N ALA A 218 -1.82 9.82 -4.53
CA ALA A 218 -2.50 9.68 -5.81
C ALA A 218 -1.63 10.19 -6.95
N VAL A 219 -1.52 9.42 -8.05
CA VAL A 219 -0.80 9.84 -9.25
C VAL A 219 -1.80 10.06 -10.38
N ASP A 220 -2.00 11.33 -10.73
CA ASP A 220 -2.95 11.78 -11.75
C ASP A 220 -2.23 12.01 -13.08
N ILE A 221 -2.47 11.12 -14.03
CA ILE A 221 -2.02 11.19 -15.43
C ILE A 221 -3.19 11.30 -16.40
N SER A 222 -4.38 11.62 -15.90
CA SER A 222 -5.62 11.62 -16.68
C SER A 222 -5.59 12.58 -17.86
N ASN A 223 -6.35 12.24 -18.90
CA ASN A 223 -6.59 13.16 -19.99
C ASN A 223 -7.46 14.34 -19.53
N LYS A 224 -7.18 15.52 -20.08
CA LYS A 224 -8.04 16.69 -19.89
C LYS A 224 -8.67 17.05 -21.23
N ALA A 225 -9.94 17.43 -21.19
CA ALA A 225 -10.60 17.97 -22.36
C ALA A 225 -9.86 19.24 -22.83
N ARG A 226 -9.43 19.27 -24.08
CA ARG A 226 -8.64 20.39 -24.65
C ARG A 226 -9.47 21.12 -25.69
N GLY A 227 -10.31 22.04 -25.30
CA GLY A 227 -10.83 23.19 -26.06
C GLY A 227 -11.32 23.04 -27.52
N LYS A 228 -11.07 21.92 -28.21
CA LYS A 228 -11.53 21.65 -29.57
C LYS A 228 -12.52 20.48 -29.56
N ALA A 229 -13.65 20.66 -30.25
CA ALA A 229 -14.59 19.59 -30.47
C ALA A 229 -13.97 18.55 -31.43
N PRO A 230 -14.14 17.25 -31.15
CA PRO A 230 -13.71 16.19 -32.07
C PRO A 230 -14.51 16.20 -33.35
N GLU A 231 -13.85 15.86 -34.47
CA GLU A 231 -14.47 15.86 -35.81
C GLU A 231 -15.20 14.54 -36.14
N ASN A 232 -15.02 13.50 -35.32
CA ASN A 232 -15.62 12.19 -35.56
C ASN A 232 -16.22 11.57 -34.27
N MET A 233 -17.07 10.58 -34.47
CA MET A 233 -17.81 9.94 -33.36
C MET A 233 -16.93 9.26 -32.33
N LEU A 234 -15.84 8.59 -32.70
CA LEU A 234 -14.90 7.97 -31.77
C LEU A 234 -14.16 9.03 -30.95
N GLY A 235 -13.78 10.12 -31.57
CA GLY A 235 -13.21 11.27 -30.88
C GLY A 235 -14.19 11.90 -29.89
N ALA A 236 -15.47 12.07 -30.28
CA ALA A 236 -16.52 12.58 -29.41
C ALA A 236 -16.75 11.65 -28.20
N LEU A 237 -16.77 10.33 -28.40
CA LEU A 237 -16.87 9.35 -27.31
C LEU A 237 -15.65 9.46 -26.35
N GLY A 238 -14.44 9.47 -26.90
CA GLY A 238 -13.21 9.63 -26.11
C GLY A 238 -13.17 10.95 -25.31
N GLN A 239 -13.62 12.06 -25.94
CA GLN A 239 -13.72 13.37 -25.27
C GLN A 239 -14.77 13.34 -24.15
N SER A 240 -15.91 12.70 -24.36
CA SER A 240 -16.96 12.56 -23.34
C SER A 240 -16.46 11.77 -22.14
N ILE A 241 -15.78 10.64 -22.37
CA ILE A 241 -15.14 9.84 -21.32
C ILE A 241 -14.10 10.67 -20.57
N ALA A 242 -13.28 11.46 -21.28
CA ALA A 242 -12.27 12.31 -20.66
C ALA A 242 -12.90 13.41 -19.77
N ILE A 243 -14.03 14.03 -20.20
CA ILE A 243 -14.76 15.02 -19.42
C ILE A 243 -15.35 14.40 -18.15
N MET A 244 -16.01 13.25 -18.27
CA MET A 244 -16.56 12.54 -17.11
C MET A 244 -15.45 12.09 -16.15
N GLY A 245 -14.40 11.48 -16.68
CA GLY A 245 -13.23 11.05 -15.90
C GLY A 245 -12.55 12.22 -15.18
N GLN A 246 -12.47 13.39 -15.78
CA GLN A 246 -11.93 14.59 -15.13
C GLN A 246 -12.77 15.01 -13.92
N LYS A 247 -14.10 14.98 -14.03
CA LYS A 247 -15.00 15.34 -12.92
C LYS A 247 -14.91 14.34 -11.78
N LEU A 248 -14.96 13.05 -12.09
CA LEU A 248 -14.82 11.96 -11.11
C LEU A 248 -13.44 11.96 -10.46
N GLY A 249 -12.38 12.12 -11.26
CA GLY A 249 -11.01 12.17 -10.77
C GLY A 249 -10.77 13.34 -9.82
N GLN A 250 -11.35 14.52 -10.07
CA GLN A 250 -11.27 15.64 -9.14
C GLN A 250 -11.84 15.29 -7.76
N ALA A 251 -13.00 14.60 -7.73
CA ALA A 251 -13.62 14.17 -6.47
C ALA A 251 -12.78 13.11 -5.74
N GLU A 252 -12.15 12.18 -6.47
CA GLU A 252 -11.26 11.18 -5.89
C GLU A 252 -9.97 11.80 -5.35
N LEU A 253 -9.33 12.67 -6.14
CA LEU A 253 -8.10 13.38 -5.75
C LEU A 253 -8.27 14.27 -4.52
N ALA A 254 -9.45 14.81 -4.29
CA ALA A 254 -9.77 15.59 -3.08
C ALA A 254 -9.71 14.73 -1.79
N ARG A 255 -9.78 13.39 -1.91
CA ARG A 255 -9.67 12.46 -0.78
C ARG A 255 -8.25 11.87 -0.61
N ALA A 256 -7.33 12.18 -1.51
CA ALA A 256 -5.92 11.82 -1.37
C ALA A 256 -5.22 12.73 -0.38
N ASP A 257 -4.23 12.21 0.35
CA ASP A 257 -3.39 13.03 1.21
C ASP A 257 -2.40 13.87 0.39
N ILE A 258 -1.86 13.27 -0.67
CA ILE A 258 -0.92 13.90 -1.61
C ILE A 258 -1.34 13.57 -3.03
N THR A 259 -1.28 14.55 -3.92
CA THR A 259 -1.50 14.34 -5.36
C THR A 259 -0.24 14.71 -6.14
N ILE A 260 0.28 13.74 -6.90
CA ILE A 260 1.39 13.93 -7.84
C ILE A 260 0.83 14.02 -9.26
N ARG A 261 1.18 15.08 -9.99
CA ARG A 261 0.73 15.34 -11.37
C ARG A 261 1.93 15.49 -12.30
N PRO A 262 2.42 14.40 -12.92
CA PRO A 262 3.42 14.47 -13.97
C PRO A 262 2.96 15.32 -15.16
N LYS A 263 3.87 16.07 -15.79
CA LYS A 263 3.57 16.92 -16.96
C LYS A 263 3.55 16.10 -18.23
N VAL A 264 2.55 15.23 -18.39
CA VAL A 264 2.44 14.27 -19.50
C VAL A 264 1.25 14.50 -20.42
N LEU A 265 0.61 15.68 -20.32
CA LEU A 265 -0.58 15.97 -21.12
C LEU A 265 -0.30 16.02 -22.63
N ASP A 266 0.93 16.31 -23.04
CA ASP A 266 1.33 16.40 -24.45
C ASP A 266 1.71 15.05 -25.06
N ILE A 267 1.79 14.00 -24.22
CA ILE A 267 2.04 12.63 -24.66
C ILE A 267 0.75 12.03 -25.22
N GLY A 268 0.81 11.61 -26.48
CA GLY A 268 -0.31 10.94 -27.15
C GLY A 268 -0.68 9.62 -26.48
N PRO A 269 -1.96 9.22 -26.50
CA PRO A 269 -2.42 8.03 -25.78
C PRO A 269 -1.86 6.71 -26.33
N ALA A 270 -1.27 6.72 -27.53
CA ALA A 270 -0.65 5.57 -28.19
C ALA A 270 0.81 5.80 -28.59
N ASP A 271 1.44 6.88 -28.12
CA ASP A 271 2.81 7.24 -28.48
C ASP A 271 3.84 6.62 -27.52
N PHE A 272 4.17 5.37 -27.77
CA PHE A 272 5.16 4.61 -27.00
C PHE A 272 6.60 5.13 -27.15
N THR A 273 6.87 5.97 -28.16
CA THR A 273 8.22 6.56 -28.33
C THR A 273 8.57 7.53 -27.21
N GLN A 274 7.55 8.10 -26.55
CA GLN A 274 7.71 9.04 -25.45
C GLN A 274 7.79 8.40 -24.06
N ARG A 275 7.97 7.07 -23.97
CA ARG A 275 8.01 6.35 -22.68
C ARG A 275 9.08 6.91 -21.72
N ALA A 276 10.29 7.20 -22.24
CA ALA A 276 11.37 7.76 -21.45
C ALA A 276 11.05 9.17 -20.93
N SER A 277 10.43 10.00 -21.76
CA SER A 277 9.96 11.34 -21.37
C SER A 277 8.89 11.25 -20.27
N ALA A 278 7.93 10.32 -20.39
CA ALA A 278 6.91 10.10 -19.38
C ALA A 278 7.52 9.69 -18.03
N ILE A 279 8.47 8.74 -18.03
CA ILE A 279 9.18 8.31 -16.80
C ILE A 279 9.86 9.52 -16.16
N LEU A 280 10.60 10.32 -16.93
CA LEU A 280 11.30 11.50 -16.43
C LEU A 280 10.34 12.53 -15.80
N GLU A 281 9.19 12.79 -16.44
CA GLU A 281 8.18 13.68 -15.87
C GLU A 281 7.55 13.11 -14.58
N GLY A 282 7.44 11.81 -14.46
CA GLY A 282 7.08 11.14 -13.21
C GLY A 282 8.10 11.37 -12.10
N GLU A 283 9.39 11.22 -12.40
CA GLU A 283 10.49 11.49 -11.48
C GLU A 283 10.46 12.94 -10.98
N LYS A 284 10.39 13.93 -11.91
CA LYS A 284 10.34 15.36 -11.57
C LYS A 284 9.15 15.68 -10.66
N ALA A 285 7.97 15.16 -10.99
CA ALA A 285 6.76 15.43 -10.24
C ALA A 285 6.83 14.82 -8.82
N ALA A 286 7.39 13.62 -8.69
CA ALA A 286 7.58 12.99 -7.39
C ALA A 286 8.61 13.74 -6.54
N VAL A 287 9.75 14.16 -7.10
CA VAL A 287 10.75 14.96 -6.39
C VAL A 287 10.13 16.25 -5.86
N ALA A 288 9.33 16.94 -6.68
CA ALA A 288 8.63 18.18 -6.27
C ALA A 288 7.64 17.95 -5.12
N ALA A 289 7.05 16.76 -5.00
CA ALA A 289 6.11 16.41 -3.95
C ALA A 289 6.78 15.93 -2.65
N MET A 290 8.08 15.60 -2.65
CA MET A 290 8.78 15.00 -1.49
C MET A 290 8.64 15.82 -0.19
N PRO A 291 8.75 17.16 -0.20
CA PRO A 291 8.60 17.94 1.04
C PRO A 291 7.21 17.74 1.66
N GLN A 292 6.15 17.81 0.85
CA GLN A 292 4.77 17.63 1.33
C GLN A 292 4.52 16.20 1.85
N ILE A 293 5.09 15.20 1.18
CA ILE A 293 4.96 13.79 1.62
C ILE A 293 5.62 13.61 2.98
N ARG A 294 6.84 14.13 3.18
CA ARG A 294 7.57 14.03 4.44
C ARG A 294 6.86 14.79 5.57
N GLU A 295 6.35 15.98 5.29
CA GLU A 295 5.57 16.76 6.23
C GLU A 295 4.31 16.01 6.67
N ARG A 296 3.56 15.45 5.72
CA ARG A 296 2.32 14.72 6.04
C ARG A 296 2.60 13.45 6.85
N ILE A 297 3.68 12.73 6.55
CA ILE A 297 4.13 11.58 7.34
C ILE A 297 4.45 12.01 8.77
N ALA A 298 5.20 13.10 8.97
CA ALA A 298 5.54 13.61 10.29
C ALA A 298 4.28 14.01 11.10
N GLN A 299 3.31 14.66 10.45
CA GLN A 299 2.02 15.00 11.07
C GLN A 299 1.27 13.74 11.54
N LEU A 300 1.13 12.73 10.69
CA LEU A 300 0.47 11.46 11.03
C LEU A 300 1.18 10.72 12.16
N GLN A 301 2.52 10.74 12.17
CA GLN A 301 3.31 10.14 13.25
C GLN A 301 3.07 10.87 14.58
N ALA A 302 3.05 12.21 14.56
CA ALA A 302 2.78 13.03 15.75
C ALA A 302 1.34 12.79 16.27
N GLU A 303 0.35 12.73 15.39
CA GLU A 303 -1.04 12.41 15.72
C GLU A 303 -1.15 11.04 16.41
N ARG A 304 -0.47 10.02 15.85
CA ARG A 304 -0.43 8.66 16.42
C ARG A 304 0.26 8.63 17.78
N ALA A 305 1.39 9.32 17.92
CA ALA A 305 2.12 9.38 19.19
C ALA A 305 1.25 10.04 20.28
N LYS A 306 0.55 11.13 19.94
CA LYS A 306 -0.40 11.79 20.84
C LYS A 306 -1.56 10.87 21.23
N ALA A 307 -2.15 10.17 20.26
CA ALA A 307 -3.23 9.22 20.51
C ALA A 307 -2.78 8.04 21.39
N ALA A 308 -1.57 7.49 21.12
CA ALA A 308 -1.00 6.41 21.93
C ALA A 308 -0.76 6.85 23.38
N LYS A 309 -0.19 8.05 23.59
CA LYS A 309 0.01 8.62 24.94
C LYS A 309 -1.30 8.79 25.68
N LEU A 310 -2.33 9.33 25.02
CA LEU A 310 -3.66 9.49 25.63
C LEU A 310 -4.30 8.14 25.96
N ALA A 311 -4.16 7.14 25.09
CA ALA A 311 -4.65 5.79 25.35
C ALA A 311 -3.95 5.14 26.55
N GLN A 312 -2.63 5.32 26.68
CA GLN A 312 -1.87 4.85 27.84
C GLN A 312 -2.33 5.52 29.15
N GLN A 313 -2.53 6.84 29.15
CA GLN A 313 -3.05 7.57 30.30
C GLN A 313 -4.43 7.04 30.73
N LYS A 314 -5.36 6.91 29.78
CA LYS A 314 -6.70 6.36 30.06
C LYS A 314 -6.65 4.92 30.59
N ALA A 315 -5.74 4.09 30.04
CA ALA A 315 -5.57 2.72 30.52
C ALA A 315 -5.02 2.69 31.95
N ALA A 316 -4.04 3.56 32.28
CA ALA A 316 -3.47 3.68 33.63
C ALA A 316 -4.52 4.19 34.63
N GLU A 317 -5.34 5.19 34.25
CA GLU A 317 -6.44 5.69 35.07
C GLU A 317 -7.49 4.60 35.33
N ALA A 318 -7.86 3.84 34.29
CA ALA A 318 -8.79 2.72 34.40
C ALA A 318 -8.26 1.61 35.32
N GLN A 319 -6.99 1.28 35.22
CA GLN A 319 -6.33 0.30 36.12
C GLN A 319 -6.28 0.80 37.54
N HIS A 320 -5.97 2.08 37.77
CA HIS A 320 -5.96 2.69 39.10
C HIS A 320 -7.38 2.65 39.72
N GLN A 321 -8.41 3.06 38.97
CA GLN A 321 -9.78 3.02 39.42
C GLN A 321 -10.24 1.58 39.75
N ALA A 322 -9.90 0.61 38.88
CA ALA A 322 -10.22 -0.80 39.15
C ALA A 322 -9.54 -1.31 40.45
N CYS A 323 -8.30 -0.88 40.72
CA CYS A 323 -7.58 -1.19 41.95
C CYS A 323 -8.29 -0.58 43.17
N LEU A 324 -8.73 0.69 43.10
CA LEU A 324 -9.48 1.36 44.18
C LEU A 324 -10.80 0.67 44.43
N ASP A 325 -11.54 0.28 43.38
CA ASP A 325 -12.81 -0.43 43.50
C ASP A 325 -12.62 -1.82 44.15
N GLN A 326 -11.56 -2.51 43.74
CA GLN A 326 -11.21 -3.82 44.34
C GLN A 326 -10.81 -3.66 45.80
N ARG A 327 -10.04 -2.62 46.15
CA ARG A 327 -9.69 -2.28 47.54
C ARG A 327 -10.92 -1.98 48.37
N SER A 328 -11.87 -1.17 47.87
CA SER A 328 -13.12 -0.85 48.56
C SER A 328 -14.00 -2.10 48.83
N ARG A 329 -14.03 -3.04 47.87
CA ARG A 329 -14.69 -4.34 48.05
C ARG A 329 -13.99 -5.23 49.06
N MET A 330 -12.63 -5.25 49.03
CA MET A 330 -11.80 -6.03 49.96
C MET A 330 -11.80 -5.40 51.36
N GLN A 331 -11.84 -4.07 51.51
CA GLN A 331 -12.00 -3.42 52.81
C GLN A 331 -13.33 -3.73 53.47
N LYS A 332 -14.44 -3.75 52.70
CA LYS A 332 -15.74 -4.20 53.23
C LYS A 332 -15.70 -5.67 53.66
N LEU A 333 -14.85 -6.49 53.03
CA LEU A 333 -14.63 -7.88 53.45
C LEU A 333 -13.57 -7.98 54.57
N ALA A 334 -12.58 -7.08 54.63
CA ALA A 334 -11.48 -7.07 55.61
C ALA A 334 -11.86 -6.36 56.90
N GLU A 335 -12.79 -5.40 56.89
CA GLU A 335 -13.49 -4.93 58.10
C GLU A 335 -14.26 -6.08 58.79
N MET A 336 -14.64 -7.10 58.00
CA MET A 336 -15.13 -8.38 58.51
C MET A 336 -14.03 -9.38 58.91
N ALA A 337 -12.74 -9.17 58.48
CA ALA A 337 -11.65 -10.13 58.65
C ALA A 337 -10.26 -9.56 59.09
N GLY A 338 -10.04 -8.25 59.22
CA GLY A 338 -8.83 -7.63 59.86
C GLY A 338 -7.50 -7.59 59.08
N MET A 339 -7.47 -7.37 57.74
CA MET A 339 -6.24 -7.30 56.95
C MET A 339 -6.19 -6.10 55.95
N ASP A 340 -5.06 -5.37 55.90
CA ASP A 340 -4.82 -4.19 55.05
C ASP A 340 -4.05 -4.48 53.75
N GLY A 341 -4.52 -3.95 52.59
CA GLY A 341 -3.84 -4.01 51.29
C GLY A 341 -3.72 -2.63 50.59
N ALA A 342 -2.60 -2.34 49.97
CA ALA A 342 -2.31 -1.04 49.36
C ALA A 342 -2.27 -1.05 47.81
N CYS A 343 -2.90 -0.02 47.21
CA CYS A 343 -2.76 0.27 45.74
C CYS A 343 -1.76 1.41 45.51
N ALA A 344 -0.83 1.24 44.56
CA ALA A 344 0.14 2.27 44.19
C ALA A 344 -0.50 3.30 43.22
N ASN A 345 -0.20 4.59 43.44
CA ASN A 345 -0.60 5.65 42.51
C ASN A 345 0.25 5.62 41.25
N PRO A 346 -0.30 5.54 40.03
CA PRO A 346 0.47 5.49 38.77
C PRO A 346 1.06 6.85 38.34
N ASN A 347 0.76 7.95 39.06
CA ASN A 347 1.38 9.27 38.81
C ASN A 347 2.06 9.79 40.09
N PRO A 348 3.39 10.00 40.06
CA PRO A 348 4.07 10.74 41.12
C PRO A 348 3.80 12.24 41.02
#